data_babf90627dd4b17acc6aeabc9dadb15d
#
_entry.id   babf90627dd4b17acc6aeabc9dadb15d
#
_cell.length_a   1.000
_cell.length_b   1.000
_cell.length_c   1.000
_cell.angle_alpha   90.00
_cell.angle_beta   90.00
_cell.angle_gamma   90.00
#
_symmetry.space_group_name_H-M   'P 1'
#
loop_
_entity.id
_entity.type
_entity.pdbx_description
1 polymer ?
#
loop_
_entity_poly.entity_id
_entity_poly.type
_entity_poly.pdbx_seq_one_letter_code
_entity_poly.pdbx_strand_id
1 'polypeptide(L)'
;MPIRVSDNWAGDKAGRGRPSPGNSRTNARVLSIERGNVVHKETLESLLSSALRSNDNELDQILSALEEISNSLKSGTSDSRSLDNVLQRAASCAIRQSLLDREIRSLAVTDELTGLYNRRGFLASVMYQLKLAHRHSRDVLLLYCDMDNLKGINDAFGHPEGDLAIIRAANALEETFRDSDILARLGGDEFAVLASAASIPNREAIMPRMDRSLEKANAEESRYKLSFSIGIALFDPETACSLGELMARADQDMYANKKQRTRSASSRHS
;
A
#
# COMPACT_ATOMS: atom_id res chain seq x y z
N MET A 1 -25.70 -28.01 53.91
CA MET A 1 -25.75 -29.43 53.53
C MET A 1 -25.62 -29.56 52.04
N PRO A 2 -24.74 -30.40 51.57
CA PRO A 2 -24.22 -30.42 50.22
C PRO A 2 -24.86 -31.52 49.37
N ILE A 3 -24.76 -31.37 48.04
CA ILE A 3 -24.69 -32.54 47.16
C ILE A 3 -23.58 -32.30 46.14
N ARG A 4 -22.51 -33.08 46.28
CA ARG A 4 -21.51 -33.40 45.27
C ARG A 4 -22.10 -34.35 44.23
N VAL A 5 -21.77 -34.18 42.97
CA VAL A 5 -21.57 -35.33 42.08
C VAL A 5 -20.32 -35.00 41.22
N SER A 6 -19.29 -35.79 41.47
CA SER A 6 -18.15 -36.05 40.63
C SER A 6 -18.60 -36.95 39.47
N ASP A 7 -18.03 -36.77 38.29
CA ASP A 7 -17.40 -37.90 37.62
C ASP A 7 -16.52 -37.48 36.45
N ASN A 8 -15.31 -38.01 36.51
CA ASN A 8 -14.25 -38.19 35.56
C ASN A 8 -14.68 -38.64 34.15
N TRP A 9 -14.04 -38.08 33.13
CA TRP A 9 -13.62 -38.89 31.98
C TRP A 9 -12.30 -38.38 31.42
N ALA A 10 -11.32 -39.25 31.47
CA ALA A 10 -9.96 -39.11 30.87
C ALA A 10 -9.93 -39.79 29.50
N GLY A 11 -9.06 -39.26 28.65
CA GLY A 11 -8.51 -39.95 27.44
C GLY A 11 -9.04 -39.33 26.16
N ASP A 12 -8.25 -38.76 25.25
CA ASP A 12 -7.20 -39.38 24.51
C ASP A 12 -6.35 -38.37 23.72
N LYS A 13 -5.09 -38.69 23.54
CA LYS A 13 -4.10 -37.92 22.78
C LYS A 13 -4.27 -38.21 21.29
N ALA A 14 -4.45 -37.18 20.46
CA ALA A 14 -4.02 -37.22 19.08
C ALA A 14 -3.61 -35.83 18.62
N GLY A 15 -2.31 -35.68 18.38
CA GLY A 15 -1.72 -34.47 17.85
C GLY A 15 -2.23 -34.18 16.43
N ARG A 16 -2.68 -32.96 16.24
CA ARG A 16 -2.74 -32.37 14.92
C ARG A 16 -2.07 -31.00 14.97
N GLY A 17 -0.96 -30.91 14.25
CA GLY A 17 -0.24 -29.68 14.03
C GLY A 17 -1.16 -28.60 13.52
N ARG A 18 -1.11 -27.44 14.15
CA ARG A 18 -1.72 -26.21 13.64
C ARG A 18 -0.86 -25.75 12.47
N PRO A 19 -1.44 -25.48 11.29
CA PRO A 19 -0.72 -24.78 10.25
C PRO A 19 -0.40 -23.36 10.72
N SER A 20 0.80 -22.88 10.44
CA SER A 20 1.23 -21.49 10.59
C SER A 20 0.22 -20.53 9.96
N PRO A 21 -0.08 -19.41 10.59
CA PRO A 21 -0.91 -18.37 9.99
C PRO A 21 -0.07 -17.57 9.01
N GLY A 22 0.12 -18.12 7.80
CA GLY A 22 0.69 -17.40 6.67
C GLY A 22 -0.40 -16.67 5.93
N ASN A 23 -0.26 -15.37 5.83
CA ASN A 23 -0.80 -14.51 4.75
C ASN A 23 -2.32 -14.41 4.51
N SER A 24 -3.19 -14.65 5.49
CA SER A 24 -4.64 -14.45 5.32
C SER A 24 -5.14 -13.03 5.62
N ARG A 25 -4.30 -12.14 6.17
CA ARG A 25 -4.71 -10.80 6.60
C ARG A 25 -4.87 -9.79 5.46
N THR A 26 -4.06 -9.92 4.41
CA THR A 26 -4.11 -9.02 3.23
C THR A 26 -5.43 -9.18 2.46
N ASN A 27 -5.93 -10.43 2.34
CA ASN A 27 -7.19 -10.71 1.65
C ASN A 27 -8.44 -10.23 2.41
N ALA A 28 -8.41 -10.18 3.75
CA ALA A 28 -9.54 -9.72 4.55
C ALA A 28 -9.76 -8.20 4.45
N ARG A 29 -8.68 -7.41 4.26
CA ARG A 29 -8.78 -5.95 4.06
C ARG A 29 -9.39 -5.57 2.72
N VAL A 30 -9.05 -6.30 1.66
CA VAL A 30 -9.65 -6.12 0.34
C VAL A 30 -11.16 -6.43 0.38
N LEU A 31 -11.56 -7.48 1.10
CA LEU A 31 -12.95 -7.93 1.20
C LEU A 31 -13.86 -6.98 2.04
N SER A 32 -13.32 -6.20 2.96
CA SER A 32 -14.14 -5.26 3.77
C SER A 32 -14.53 -3.98 3.00
N ILE A 33 -13.77 -3.63 1.95
CA ILE A 33 -14.10 -2.52 1.05
C ILE A 33 -15.10 -2.96 -0.04
N GLU A 34 -15.17 -4.25 -0.33
CA GLU A 34 -15.97 -4.81 -1.42
C GLU A 34 -17.48 -4.71 -1.23
N ARG A 35 -18.00 -4.55 0.00
CA ARG A 35 -19.46 -4.47 0.23
C ARG A 35 -20.15 -3.18 -0.23
N GLY A 36 -19.37 -2.17 -0.65
CA GLY A 36 -19.91 -0.94 -1.25
C GLY A 36 -19.67 -0.81 -2.76
N ASN A 37 -18.88 -1.67 -3.38
CA ASN A 37 -18.38 -1.49 -4.75
C ASN A 37 -18.53 -2.71 -5.68
N VAL A 38 -19.27 -3.74 -5.28
CA VAL A 38 -19.38 -5.00 -6.05
C VAL A 38 -19.93 -4.78 -7.46
N VAL A 39 -20.88 -3.88 -7.64
CA VAL A 39 -21.51 -3.62 -8.96
C VAL A 39 -20.53 -2.91 -9.94
N HIS A 40 -19.55 -2.15 -9.43
CA HIS A 40 -18.59 -1.46 -10.30
C HIS A 40 -17.40 -2.35 -10.71
N LYS A 41 -17.05 -3.33 -9.89
CA LYS A 41 -15.89 -4.22 -10.15
C LYS A 41 -16.17 -5.18 -11.32
N GLU A 42 -17.31 -5.85 -11.34
CA GLU A 42 -17.70 -6.78 -12.44
C GLU A 42 -17.82 -6.06 -13.79
N THR A 43 -18.36 -4.83 -13.80
CA THR A 43 -18.45 -4.01 -15.01
C THR A 43 -17.06 -3.58 -15.50
N LEU A 44 -16.17 -3.25 -14.60
CA LEU A 44 -14.81 -2.80 -14.90
C LEU A 44 -13.93 -3.95 -15.39
N GLU A 45 -14.00 -5.12 -14.74
CA GLU A 45 -13.32 -6.35 -15.19
C GLU A 45 -13.80 -6.81 -16.56
N SER A 46 -15.09 -6.68 -16.84
CA SER A 46 -15.67 -6.98 -18.16
C SER A 46 -15.16 -6.01 -19.23
N LEU A 47 -15.13 -4.70 -18.95
CA LEU A 47 -14.62 -3.68 -19.86
C LEU A 47 -13.10 -3.84 -20.11
N LEU A 48 -12.32 -4.09 -19.06
CA LEU A 48 -10.89 -4.37 -19.18
C LEU A 48 -10.60 -5.64 -19.97
N SER A 49 -11.34 -6.72 -19.71
CA SER A 49 -11.20 -7.98 -20.44
C SER A 49 -11.59 -7.84 -21.91
N SER A 50 -12.55 -6.96 -22.23
CA SER A 50 -12.93 -6.65 -23.60
C SER A 50 -11.86 -5.80 -24.31
N ALA A 51 -11.31 -4.79 -23.62
CA ALA A 51 -10.26 -3.92 -24.14
C ALA A 51 -8.96 -4.69 -24.39
N LEU A 52 -8.57 -5.58 -23.48
CA LEU A 52 -7.38 -6.45 -23.62
C LEU A 52 -7.53 -7.38 -24.82
N ARG A 53 -8.68 -8.08 -24.97
CA ARG A 53 -8.93 -8.95 -26.11
C ARG A 53 -8.93 -8.20 -27.46
N SER A 54 -9.44 -6.96 -27.47
CA SER A 54 -9.38 -6.11 -28.67
C SER A 54 -7.94 -5.74 -29.04
N ASN A 55 -7.10 -5.50 -28.04
CA ASN A 55 -5.69 -5.16 -28.22
C ASN A 55 -4.86 -6.36 -28.70
N ASP A 56 -5.12 -7.57 -28.18
CA ASP A 56 -4.47 -8.82 -28.61
C ASP A 56 -4.78 -9.11 -30.08
N ASN A 57 -6.04 -8.97 -30.51
CA ASN A 57 -6.43 -9.11 -31.92
C ASN A 57 -5.71 -8.10 -32.84
N GLU A 58 -5.51 -6.88 -32.39
CA GLU A 58 -4.81 -5.85 -33.17
C GLU A 58 -3.31 -6.13 -33.27
N LEU A 59 -2.70 -6.64 -32.21
CA LEU A 59 -1.31 -7.12 -32.22
C LEU A 59 -1.11 -8.28 -33.17
N ASP A 60 -1.97 -9.28 -33.16
CA ASP A 60 -1.91 -10.43 -34.09
C ASP A 60 -2.03 -9.99 -35.55
N GLN A 61 -2.90 -9.02 -35.84
CA GLN A 61 -3.01 -8.45 -37.18
C GLN A 61 -1.76 -7.69 -37.61
N ILE A 62 -1.11 -6.96 -36.70
CA ILE A 62 0.15 -6.25 -36.98
C ILE A 62 1.28 -7.24 -37.22
N LEU A 63 1.39 -8.31 -36.42
CA LEU A 63 2.37 -9.37 -36.61
C LEU A 63 2.21 -10.08 -37.96
N SER A 64 0.98 -10.46 -38.33
CA SER A 64 0.68 -11.07 -39.63
C SER A 64 1.07 -10.16 -40.79
N ALA A 65 0.78 -8.87 -40.70
CA ALA A 65 1.14 -7.89 -41.72
C ALA A 65 2.66 -7.66 -41.82
N LEU A 66 3.39 -7.72 -40.68
CA LEU A 66 4.85 -7.67 -40.67
C LEU A 66 5.48 -8.89 -41.34
N GLU A 67 4.92 -10.09 -41.11
CA GLU A 67 5.35 -11.32 -41.79
C GLU A 67 5.14 -11.25 -43.32
N GLU A 68 3.99 -10.73 -43.77
CA GLU A 68 3.72 -10.51 -45.19
C GLU A 68 4.72 -9.54 -45.83
N ILE A 69 5.01 -8.41 -45.16
CA ILE A 69 6.01 -7.44 -45.61
C ILE A 69 7.41 -8.07 -45.64
N SER A 70 7.78 -8.84 -44.62
CA SER A 70 9.07 -9.54 -44.59
C SER A 70 9.24 -10.51 -45.80
N ASN A 71 8.18 -11.20 -46.12
CA ASN A 71 8.16 -12.12 -47.28
C ASN A 71 8.19 -11.38 -48.62
N SER A 72 7.49 -10.23 -48.71
CA SER A 72 7.51 -9.37 -49.92
C SER A 72 8.88 -8.70 -50.12
N LEU A 73 9.56 -8.33 -49.04
CA LEU A 73 10.94 -7.82 -49.10
C LEU A 73 11.91 -8.87 -49.64
N LYS A 74 11.79 -10.13 -49.22
CA LYS A 74 12.58 -11.26 -49.69
C LYS A 74 12.38 -11.55 -51.18
N SER A 75 11.16 -11.31 -51.68
CA SER A 75 10.78 -11.50 -53.09
C SER A 75 11.02 -10.29 -53.98
N GLY A 76 11.49 -9.17 -53.45
CA GLY A 76 11.78 -7.94 -54.17
C GLY A 76 10.55 -7.15 -54.64
N THR A 77 9.35 -7.43 -54.10
CA THR A 77 8.08 -6.80 -54.48
C THR A 77 7.52 -5.84 -53.41
N SER A 78 8.38 -5.31 -52.52
CA SER A 78 7.99 -4.47 -51.40
C SER A 78 7.33 -3.14 -51.81
N ASP A 79 6.10 -2.88 -51.35
CA ASP A 79 5.45 -1.58 -51.47
C ASP A 79 5.67 -0.75 -50.22
N SER A 80 6.29 0.41 -50.35
CA SER A 80 6.58 1.36 -49.27
C SER A 80 5.29 1.74 -48.50
N ARG A 81 4.14 1.81 -49.18
CA ARG A 81 2.85 2.15 -48.52
C ARG A 81 2.35 1.10 -47.53
N SER A 82 2.65 -0.18 -47.81
CA SER A 82 2.29 -1.27 -46.90
C SER A 82 3.09 -1.20 -45.60
N LEU A 83 4.37 -0.86 -45.70
CA LEU A 83 5.24 -0.66 -44.51
C LEU A 83 4.79 0.53 -43.68
N ASP A 84 4.47 1.67 -44.30
CA ASP A 84 3.97 2.86 -43.62
C ASP A 84 2.66 2.59 -42.86
N ASN A 85 1.73 1.86 -43.47
CA ASN A 85 0.47 1.45 -42.84
C ASN A 85 0.69 0.58 -41.61
N VAL A 86 1.60 -0.40 -41.67
CA VAL A 86 1.89 -1.27 -40.51
C VAL A 86 2.59 -0.51 -39.41
N LEU A 87 3.54 0.37 -39.71
CA LEU A 87 4.19 1.23 -38.73
C LEU A 87 3.18 2.16 -38.03
N GLN A 88 2.26 2.74 -38.80
CA GLN A 88 1.23 3.61 -38.23
C GLN A 88 0.26 2.86 -37.30
N ARG A 89 -0.13 1.64 -37.67
CA ARG A 89 -0.97 0.76 -36.83
C ARG A 89 -0.20 0.32 -35.56
N ALA A 90 1.05 -0.08 -35.68
CA ALA A 90 1.89 -0.46 -34.54
C ALA A 90 2.08 0.70 -33.57
N ALA A 91 2.34 1.92 -34.06
CA ALA A 91 2.44 3.10 -33.23
C ALA A 91 1.11 3.41 -32.50
N SER A 92 -0.02 3.31 -33.20
CA SER A 92 -1.35 3.55 -32.62
C SER A 92 -1.69 2.50 -31.54
N CYS A 93 -1.33 1.22 -31.77
CA CYS A 93 -1.50 0.15 -30.80
C CYS A 93 -0.64 0.38 -29.54
N ALA A 94 0.64 0.75 -29.69
CA ALA A 94 1.54 1.05 -28.59
C ALA A 94 1.04 2.24 -27.74
N ILE A 95 0.53 3.28 -28.39
CA ILE A 95 -0.05 4.44 -27.69
C ILE A 95 -1.30 3.99 -26.89
N ARG A 96 -2.19 3.22 -27.49
CA ARG A 96 -3.41 2.72 -26.85
C ARG A 96 -3.08 1.83 -25.65
N GLN A 97 -2.10 0.93 -25.79
CA GLN A 97 -1.63 0.09 -24.71
C GLN A 97 -1.06 0.90 -23.55
N SER A 98 -0.25 1.91 -23.83
CA SER A 98 0.28 2.83 -22.81
C SER A 98 -0.82 3.60 -22.07
N LEU A 99 -1.88 3.98 -22.76
CA LEU A 99 -3.03 4.66 -22.16
C LEU A 99 -3.85 3.70 -21.26
N LEU A 100 -4.09 2.46 -21.71
CA LEU A 100 -4.76 1.43 -20.91
C LEU A 100 -3.97 1.07 -19.65
N ASP A 101 -2.66 0.88 -19.77
CA ASP A 101 -1.78 0.62 -18.63
C ASP A 101 -1.83 1.76 -17.62
N ARG A 102 -1.84 3.00 -18.11
CA ARG A 102 -1.97 4.19 -17.26
C ARG A 102 -3.33 4.23 -16.55
N GLU A 103 -4.39 3.87 -17.23
CA GLU A 103 -5.74 3.81 -16.66
C GLU A 103 -5.87 2.69 -15.62
N ILE A 104 -5.37 1.49 -15.90
CA ILE A 104 -5.32 0.37 -14.95
C ILE A 104 -4.54 0.74 -13.70
N ARG A 105 -3.33 1.29 -13.85
CA ARG A 105 -2.53 1.79 -12.72
C ARG A 105 -3.24 2.91 -11.96
N SER A 106 -4.01 3.75 -12.65
CA SER A 106 -4.79 4.81 -12.02
C SER A 106 -5.97 4.28 -11.19
N LEU A 107 -6.44 3.06 -11.47
CA LEU A 107 -7.51 2.40 -10.72
C LEU A 107 -6.97 1.60 -9.52
N ALA A 108 -5.69 1.23 -9.52
CA ALA A 108 -5.07 0.59 -8.38
C ALA A 108 -5.13 1.50 -7.15
N VAL A 109 -5.53 0.96 -6.01
CA VAL A 109 -5.65 1.68 -4.73
C VAL A 109 -4.64 1.19 -3.71
N THR A 110 -3.81 0.20 -4.06
CA THR A 110 -2.78 -0.40 -3.21
C THR A 110 -1.39 -0.15 -3.78
N ASP A 111 -0.38 -0.13 -2.91
CA ASP A 111 1.03 -0.10 -3.24
C ASP A 111 1.51 -1.53 -3.54
N GLU A 112 2.12 -1.75 -4.70
CA GLU A 112 2.51 -3.09 -5.16
C GLU A 112 3.60 -3.72 -4.28
N LEU A 113 4.47 -2.91 -3.67
CA LEU A 113 5.58 -3.40 -2.85
C LEU A 113 5.12 -3.83 -1.46
N THR A 114 4.26 -3.05 -0.83
CA THR A 114 3.87 -3.23 0.58
C THR A 114 2.50 -3.85 0.76
N GLY A 115 1.62 -3.82 -0.25
CA GLY A 115 0.23 -4.22 -0.14
C GLY A 115 -0.67 -3.25 0.64
N LEU A 116 -0.11 -2.20 1.23
CA LEU A 116 -0.86 -1.12 1.88
C LEU A 116 -1.61 -0.28 0.84
N TYR A 117 -2.51 0.62 1.28
CA TYR A 117 -3.04 1.60 0.36
C TYR A 117 -1.90 2.45 -0.24
N ASN A 118 -2.02 2.78 -1.52
CA ASN A 118 -1.21 3.83 -2.12
C ASN A 118 -1.81 5.21 -1.79
N ARG A 119 -1.15 6.27 -2.20
CA ARG A 119 -1.61 7.66 -1.98
C ARG A 119 -3.06 7.88 -2.41
N ARG A 120 -3.47 7.32 -3.54
CA ARG A 120 -4.83 7.49 -4.07
C ARG A 120 -5.85 6.73 -3.22
N GLY A 121 -5.59 5.47 -2.89
CA GLY A 121 -6.43 4.66 -2.03
C GLY A 121 -6.58 5.27 -0.64
N PHE A 122 -5.48 5.81 -0.09
CA PHE A 122 -5.49 6.53 1.18
C PHE A 122 -6.42 7.74 1.15
N LEU A 123 -6.23 8.66 0.20
CA LEU A 123 -7.04 9.87 0.11
C LEU A 123 -8.53 9.56 -0.04
N ALA A 124 -8.90 8.58 -0.88
CA ALA A 124 -10.29 8.18 -1.06
C ALA A 124 -10.89 7.60 0.23
N SER A 125 -10.16 6.70 0.91
CA SER A 125 -10.62 6.04 2.14
C SER A 125 -10.70 7.02 3.31
N VAL A 126 -9.71 7.90 3.46
CA VAL A 126 -9.68 8.91 4.53
C VAL A 126 -10.82 9.92 4.38
N MET A 127 -11.07 10.41 3.16
CA MET A 127 -12.20 11.34 2.92
C MET A 127 -13.54 10.76 3.34
N TYR A 128 -13.75 9.46 3.12
CA TYR A 128 -14.94 8.77 3.57
C TYR A 128 -14.99 8.67 5.10
N GLN A 129 -13.89 8.26 5.73
CA GLN A 129 -13.81 8.12 7.19
C GLN A 129 -13.94 9.45 7.93
N LEU A 130 -13.39 10.56 7.40
CA LEU A 130 -13.57 11.89 7.99
C LEU A 130 -15.03 12.35 7.94
N LYS A 131 -15.77 12.05 6.85
CA LYS A 131 -17.21 12.32 6.78
C LYS A 131 -17.99 11.52 7.83
N LEU A 132 -17.63 10.25 8.06
CA LEU A 132 -18.24 9.43 9.09
C LEU A 132 -17.86 9.93 10.50
N ALA A 133 -16.62 10.30 10.73
CA ALA A 133 -16.14 10.88 11.97
C ALA A 133 -16.90 12.15 12.34
N HIS A 134 -17.05 13.06 11.36
CA HIS A 134 -17.85 14.28 11.53
C HIS A 134 -19.31 13.96 11.85
N ARG A 135 -19.94 13.02 11.11
CA ARG A 135 -21.35 12.64 11.34
C ARG A 135 -21.61 12.03 12.71
N HIS A 136 -20.64 11.31 13.26
CA HIS A 136 -20.76 10.58 14.52
C HIS A 136 -20.03 11.23 15.69
N SER A 137 -19.54 12.47 15.52
CA SER A 137 -18.75 13.21 16.51
C SER A 137 -17.62 12.36 17.11
N ARG A 138 -16.80 11.74 16.22
CA ARG A 138 -15.69 10.87 16.59
C ARG A 138 -14.37 11.50 16.19
N ASP A 139 -13.47 11.57 17.15
CA ASP A 139 -12.11 11.98 16.89
C ASP A 139 -11.33 10.90 16.12
N VAL A 140 -10.49 11.33 15.20
CA VAL A 140 -9.54 10.46 14.50
C VAL A 140 -8.15 11.09 14.49
N LEU A 141 -7.12 10.25 14.50
CA LEU A 141 -5.73 10.65 14.42
C LEU A 141 -5.20 10.36 13.02
N LEU A 142 -4.60 11.37 12.41
CA LEU A 142 -3.78 11.22 11.22
C LEU A 142 -2.31 11.21 11.64
N LEU A 143 -1.60 10.17 11.24
CA LEU A 143 -0.16 10.07 11.39
C LEU A 143 0.49 10.19 10.02
N TYR A 144 1.55 10.97 9.96
CA TYR A 144 2.49 11.01 8.84
C TYR A 144 3.81 10.43 9.32
N CYS A 145 4.31 9.41 8.62
CA CYS A 145 5.49 8.66 9.02
C CYS A 145 6.49 8.66 7.87
N ASP A 146 7.73 9.01 8.16
CA ASP A 146 8.86 8.99 7.24
C ASP A 146 9.88 7.96 7.76
N MET A 147 10.22 6.97 6.94
CA MET A 147 11.21 5.95 7.30
C MET A 147 12.60 6.57 7.26
N ASP A 148 13.28 6.57 8.40
CA ASP A 148 14.59 7.19 8.51
C ASP A 148 15.65 6.40 7.74
N ASN A 149 16.56 7.14 7.07
CA ASN A 149 17.77 6.61 6.45
C ASN A 149 17.59 5.57 5.33
N LEU A 150 16.46 5.54 4.62
CA LEU A 150 16.27 4.63 3.48
C LEU A 150 17.36 4.83 2.42
N LYS A 151 17.75 6.08 2.14
CA LYS A 151 18.85 6.37 1.21
C LYS A 151 20.15 5.71 1.64
N GLY A 152 20.50 5.78 2.92
CA GLY A 152 21.72 5.13 3.44
C GLY A 152 21.68 3.61 3.31
N ILE A 153 20.51 2.99 3.47
CA ILE A 153 20.32 1.55 3.24
C ILE A 153 20.53 1.23 1.75
N ASN A 154 19.91 2.00 0.85
CA ASN A 154 20.08 1.84 -0.59
C ASN A 154 21.54 1.99 -1.03
N ASP A 155 22.22 3.02 -0.54
CA ASP A 155 23.60 3.32 -0.88
C ASP A 155 24.56 2.23 -0.37
N ALA A 156 24.27 1.62 0.80
CA ALA A 156 25.13 0.59 1.39
C ALA A 156 24.84 -0.84 0.87
N PHE A 157 23.58 -1.17 0.58
CA PHE A 157 23.15 -2.56 0.32
C PHE A 157 22.39 -2.72 -1.02
N GLY A 158 22.14 -1.65 -1.75
CA GLY A 158 21.41 -1.64 -3.02
C GLY A 158 19.89 -1.51 -2.86
N HIS A 159 19.22 -1.15 -3.96
CA HIS A 159 17.77 -0.95 -4.00
C HIS A 159 16.93 -2.18 -3.58
N PRO A 160 17.30 -3.44 -3.93
CA PRO A 160 16.54 -4.60 -3.48
C PRO A 160 16.47 -4.73 -1.95
N GLU A 161 17.55 -4.34 -1.25
CA GLU A 161 17.56 -4.32 0.22
C GLU A 161 16.72 -3.16 0.79
N GLY A 162 16.73 -2.00 0.12
CA GLY A 162 15.83 -0.91 0.45
C GLY A 162 14.36 -1.29 0.31
N ASP A 163 14.00 -2.04 -0.73
CA ASP A 163 12.64 -2.57 -0.90
C ASP A 163 12.26 -3.53 0.24
N LEU A 164 13.16 -4.42 0.67
CA LEU A 164 12.95 -5.28 1.84
C LEU A 164 12.79 -4.46 3.12
N ALA A 165 13.59 -3.41 3.29
CA ALA A 165 13.47 -2.50 4.43
C ALA A 165 12.10 -1.80 4.46
N ILE A 166 11.59 -1.36 3.31
CA ILE A 166 10.26 -0.76 3.17
C ILE A 166 9.15 -1.78 3.53
N ILE A 167 9.25 -3.03 3.05
CA ILE A 167 8.29 -4.09 3.38
C ILE A 167 8.28 -4.36 4.89
N ARG A 168 9.46 -4.44 5.52
CA ARG A 168 9.57 -4.67 6.97
C ARG A 168 9.04 -3.48 7.78
N ALA A 169 9.26 -2.25 7.30
CA ALA A 169 8.68 -1.05 7.89
C ALA A 169 7.14 -1.06 7.80
N ALA A 170 6.58 -1.47 6.65
CA ALA A 170 5.14 -1.64 6.47
C ALA A 170 4.55 -2.69 7.43
N ASN A 171 5.20 -3.85 7.58
CA ASN A 171 4.79 -4.90 8.52
C ASN A 171 4.80 -4.39 9.97
N ALA A 172 5.80 -3.59 10.36
CA ALA A 172 5.85 -2.99 11.70
C ALA A 172 4.68 -2.02 11.95
N LEU A 173 4.25 -1.27 10.92
CA LEU A 173 3.04 -0.46 10.99
C LEU A 173 1.80 -1.34 11.13
N GLU A 174 1.67 -2.42 10.36
CA GLU A 174 0.53 -3.34 10.47
C GLU A 174 0.43 -4.01 11.84
N GLU A 175 1.55 -4.35 12.47
CA GLU A 175 1.57 -4.88 13.84
C GLU A 175 1.22 -3.83 14.89
N THR A 176 1.48 -2.55 14.61
CA THR A 176 1.20 -1.44 15.54
C THR A 176 -0.26 -1.05 15.53
N PHE A 177 -0.89 -1.02 14.36
CA PHE A 177 -2.25 -0.55 14.16
C PHE A 177 -3.24 -1.70 13.99
N ARG A 178 -4.54 -1.40 14.07
CA ARG A 178 -5.62 -2.39 13.93
C ARG A 178 -6.01 -2.55 12.47
N ASP A 179 -6.65 -3.67 12.15
CA ASP A 179 -7.22 -3.92 10.81
C ASP A 179 -8.27 -2.88 10.39
N SER A 180 -8.89 -2.17 11.35
CA SER A 180 -9.84 -1.10 11.11
C SER A 180 -9.19 0.24 10.77
N ASP A 181 -7.90 0.39 11.04
CA ASP A 181 -7.14 1.61 10.75
C ASP A 181 -6.69 1.61 9.29
N ILE A 182 -6.60 2.78 8.68
CA ILE A 182 -6.19 2.92 7.29
C ILE A 182 -4.69 3.17 7.25
N LEU A 183 -3.94 2.24 6.66
CA LEU A 183 -2.50 2.35 6.48
C LEU A 183 -2.17 2.51 5.00
N ALA A 184 -1.23 3.38 4.70
CA ALA A 184 -0.81 3.65 3.34
C ALA A 184 0.68 3.94 3.22
N ARG A 185 1.23 3.60 2.06
CA ARG A 185 2.49 4.14 1.57
C ARG A 185 2.21 5.23 0.55
N LEU A 186 2.65 6.44 0.83
CA LEU A 186 2.38 7.62 -0.03
C LEU A 186 3.40 7.76 -1.17
N GLY A 187 4.58 7.18 -1.01
CA GLY A 187 5.68 7.13 -1.97
C GLY A 187 7.04 7.05 -1.29
N GLY A 188 8.02 6.45 -1.91
CA GLY A 188 9.37 6.34 -1.35
C GLY A 188 9.38 5.75 0.07
N ASP A 189 9.80 6.55 1.03
CA ASP A 189 9.90 6.28 2.46
C ASP A 189 8.73 6.84 3.29
N GLU A 190 7.73 7.45 2.64
CA GLU A 190 6.60 8.11 3.29
C GLU A 190 5.41 7.18 3.48
N PHE A 191 4.89 7.11 4.70
CA PHE A 191 3.70 6.38 5.07
C PHE A 191 2.68 7.30 5.76
N ALA A 192 1.41 6.90 5.73
CA ALA A 192 0.36 7.58 6.48
C ALA A 192 -0.59 6.58 7.13
N VAL A 193 -1.12 6.96 8.29
CA VAL A 193 -2.10 6.16 9.02
C VAL A 193 -3.26 7.06 9.44
N LEU A 194 -4.50 6.57 9.26
CA LEU A 194 -5.66 7.15 9.91
C LEU A 194 -6.19 6.14 10.93
N ALA A 195 -6.19 6.52 12.20
CA ALA A 195 -6.62 5.68 13.31
C ALA A 195 -7.71 6.35 14.14
N SER A 196 -8.58 5.55 14.77
CA SER A 196 -9.59 6.06 15.69
C SER A 196 -8.94 6.56 16.98
N ALA A 197 -9.20 7.81 17.38
CA ALA A 197 -8.69 8.39 18.61
C ALA A 197 -9.22 7.67 19.88
N ALA A 198 -10.39 7.04 19.81
CA ALA A 198 -10.90 6.19 20.90
C ALA A 198 -9.99 4.98 21.18
N SER A 199 -9.26 4.51 20.17
CA SER A 199 -8.34 3.38 20.28
C SER A 199 -6.94 3.81 20.70
N ILE A 200 -6.53 5.01 20.27
CA ILE A 200 -5.17 5.56 20.42
C ILE A 200 -5.33 7.07 20.64
N PRO A 201 -5.50 7.52 21.90
CA PRO A 201 -5.89 8.89 22.17
C PRO A 201 -4.78 9.93 21.91
N ASN A 202 -3.51 9.52 21.92
CA ASN A 202 -2.38 10.44 21.81
C ASN A 202 -1.07 9.74 21.39
N ARG A 203 -0.01 10.55 21.21
CA ARG A 203 1.35 10.09 20.87
C ARG A 203 1.90 9.10 21.87
N GLU A 204 1.70 9.34 23.16
CA GLU A 204 2.22 8.52 24.27
C GLU A 204 1.68 7.09 24.24
N ALA A 205 0.50 6.89 23.70
CA ALA A 205 -0.09 5.55 23.51
C ALA A 205 0.44 4.85 22.25
N ILE A 206 0.80 5.59 21.21
CA ILE A 206 1.28 5.05 19.92
C ILE A 206 2.76 4.66 20.02
N MET A 207 3.61 5.56 20.51
CA MET A 207 5.06 5.40 20.42
C MET A 207 5.56 4.10 21.04
N PRO A 208 5.14 3.68 22.26
CA PRO A 208 5.62 2.40 22.83
C PRO A 208 5.18 1.16 22.02
N ARG A 209 4.06 1.25 21.30
CA ARG A 209 3.61 0.14 20.44
C ARG A 209 4.46 0.09 19.17
N MET A 210 4.71 1.24 18.56
CA MET A 210 5.56 1.38 17.39
C MET A 210 6.99 0.92 17.68
N ASP A 211 7.56 1.38 18.81
CA ASP A 211 8.91 1.01 19.22
C ASP A 211 9.04 -0.50 19.38
N ARG A 212 8.05 -1.17 20.00
CA ARG A 212 8.05 -2.64 20.15
C ARG A 212 7.98 -3.36 18.81
N SER A 213 7.16 -2.90 17.87
CA SER A 213 7.06 -3.51 16.53
C SER A 213 8.36 -3.30 15.75
N LEU A 214 8.97 -2.12 15.86
CA LEU A 214 10.26 -1.83 15.25
C LEU A 214 11.41 -2.63 15.89
N GLU A 215 11.43 -2.77 17.21
CA GLU A 215 12.43 -3.60 17.93
C GLU A 215 12.37 -5.05 17.44
N LYS A 216 11.17 -5.61 17.27
CA LYS A 216 10.99 -6.95 16.73
C LYS A 216 11.51 -7.04 15.29
N ALA A 217 11.14 -6.10 14.42
CA ALA A 217 11.64 -6.05 13.06
C ALA A 217 13.17 -5.89 13.01
N ASN A 218 13.76 -5.09 13.89
CA ASN A 218 15.20 -4.87 13.97
C ASN A 218 15.96 -6.05 14.58
N ALA A 219 15.31 -6.93 15.33
CA ALA A 219 15.93 -8.16 15.84
C ALA A 219 16.15 -9.22 14.72
N GLU A 220 15.37 -9.12 13.63
CA GLU A 220 15.47 -10.03 12.47
C GLU A 220 16.58 -9.59 11.49
N GLU A 221 17.05 -8.35 11.56
CA GLU A 221 18.08 -7.79 10.67
C GLU A 221 19.05 -6.90 11.46
N SER A 222 20.31 -7.25 11.44
CA SER A 222 21.36 -6.58 12.23
C SER A 222 22.19 -5.57 11.44
N ARG A 223 22.14 -5.59 10.10
CA ARG A 223 22.95 -4.72 9.22
C ARG A 223 22.54 -3.26 9.28
N TYR A 224 21.25 -3.00 9.52
CA TYR A 224 20.71 -1.65 9.67
C TYR A 224 19.50 -1.68 10.62
N LYS A 225 19.14 -0.49 11.13
CA LYS A 225 17.97 -0.35 12.00
C LYS A 225 16.88 0.46 11.30
N LEU A 226 15.66 -0.06 11.38
CA LEU A 226 14.46 0.64 10.95
C LEU A 226 14.03 1.60 12.06
N SER A 227 13.70 2.82 11.70
CA SER A 227 13.04 3.81 12.56
C SER A 227 12.15 4.71 11.74
N PHE A 228 11.21 5.37 12.41
CA PHE A 228 10.33 6.35 11.80
C PHE A 228 10.45 7.71 12.48
N SER A 229 10.43 8.75 11.67
CA SER A 229 10.05 10.08 12.08
C SER A 229 8.54 10.24 11.94
N ILE A 230 7.82 10.51 13.05
CA ILE A 230 6.36 10.47 13.08
C ILE A 230 5.81 11.84 13.50
N GLY A 231 4.87 12.36 12.71
CA GLY A 231 4.03 13.49 13.05
C GLY A 231 2.58 13.07 13.22
N ILE A 232 1.87 13.72 14.14
CA ILE A 232 0.49 13.38 14.50
C ILE A 232 -0.38 14.62 14.46
N ALA A 233 -1.56 14.50 13.85
CA ALA A 233 -2.59 15.52 13.87
C ALA A 233 -3.94 14.90 14.28
N LEU A 234 -4.61 15.57 15.21
CA LEU A 234 -5.98 15.22 15.60
C LEU A 234 -6.97 15.90 14.67
N PHE A 235 -7.91 15.12 14.14
CA PHE A 235 -9.13 15.61 13.53
C PHE A 235 -10.21 15.68 14.61
N ASP A 236 -10.64 16.89 14.89
CA ASP A 236 -11.76 17.22 15.73
C ASP A 236 -12.99 17.45 14.83
N PRO A 237 -14.06 16.65 14.97
CA PRO A 237 -15.26 16.77 14.15
C PRO A 237 -16.02 18.08 14.36
N GLU A 238 -15.82 18.79 15.45
CA GLU A 238 -16.45 20.10 15.72
C GLU A 238 -15.73 21.25 15.04
N THR A 239 -14.47 21.02 14.61
CA THR A 239 -13.64 22.00 13.95
C THR A 239 -13.61 21.78 12.45
N ALA A 240 -14.00 22.79 11.65
CA ALA A 240 -13.87 22.70 10.20
C ALA A 240 -12.40 22.58 9.81
N CYS A 241 -12.02 21.41 9.29
CA CYS A 241 -10.66 21.11 8.87
C CYS A 241 -10.69 20.26 7.59
N SER A 242 -10.01 20.70 6.57
CA SER A 242 -9.84 19.92 5.35
C SER A 242 -8.80 18.82 5.55
N LEU A 243 -8.88 17.75 4.74
CA LEU A 243 -7.85 16.71 4.74
C LEU A 243 -6.45 17.27 4.45
N GLY A 244 -6.35 18.25 3.54
CA GLY A 244 -5.08 18.92 3.23
C GLY A 244 -4.47 19.64 4.44
N GLU A 245 -5.27 20.35 5.21
CA GLU A 245 -4.83 21.00 6.45
C GLU A 245 -4.44 20.00 7.53
N LEU A 246 -5.19 18.89 7.65
CA LEU A 246 -4.86 17.83 8.59
C LEU A 246 -3.52 17.16 8.24
N MET A 247 -3.30 16.86 6.96
CA MET A 247 -2.01 16.32 6.48
C MET A 247 -0.87 17.30 6.70
N ALA A 248 -1.08 18.59 6.40
CA ALA A 248 -0.05 19.60 6.61
C ALA A 248 0.34 19.74 8.10
N ARG A 249 -0.62 19.65 9.02
CA ARG A 249 -0.34 19.67 10.48
C ARG A 249 0.48 18.45 10.91
N ALA A 250 0.15 17.26 10.42
CA ALA A 250 0.89 16.05 10.71
C ALA A 250 2.33 16.13 10.15
N ASP A 251 2.51 16.62 8.93
CA ASP A 251 3.83 16.81 8.31
C ASP A 251 4.67 17.83 9.09
N GLN A 252 4.11 18.95 9.52
CA GLN A 252 4.80 19.95 10.35
C GLN A 252 5.25 19.37 11.70
N ASP A 253 4.40 18.57 12.36
CA ASP A 253 4.76 17.89 13.60
C ASP A 253 5.88 16.86 13.37
N MET A 254 5.82 16.09 12.29
CA MET A 254 6.88 15.16 11.90
C MET A 254 8.23 15.88 11.72
N TYR A 255 8.23 16.98 10.96
CA TYR A 255 9.45 17.74 10.70
C TYR A 255 10.05 18.34 11.96
N ALA A 256 9.21 18.85 12.87
CA ALA A 256 9.66 19.36 14.17
C ALA A 256 10.35 18.26 15.01
N ASN A 257 9.75 17.07 15.04
CA ASN A 257 10.29 15.90 15.77
C ASN A 257 11.60 15.39 15.14
N LYS A 258 11.68 15.35 13.80
CA LYS A 258 12.89 14.95 13.05
C LYS A 258 14.08 15.88 13.40
N LYS A 259 13.84 17.21 13.42
CA LYS A 259 14.86 18.20 13.81
C LYS A 259 15.35 18.04 15.26
N GLN A 260 14.45 17.75 16.20
CA GLN A 260 14.82 17.55 17.60
C GLN A 260 15.69 16.31 17.79
N ARG A 261 15.37 15.19 17.13
CA ARG A 261 16.16 13.95 17.16
C ARG A 261 17.58 14.17 16.62
N THR A 262 17.73 14.87 15.50
CA THR A 262 19.03 15.17 14.89
C THR A 262 19.90 16.03 15.82
N ARG A 263 19.32 17.03 16.50
CA ARG A 263 20.04 17.87 17.48
C ARG A 263 20.48 17.08 18.71
N SER A 264 19.62 16.20 19.22
CA SER A 264 19.93 15.35 20.39
C SER A 264 21.02 14.31 20.09
N ALA A 265 21.10 13.82 18.87
CA ALA A 265 22.16 12.91 18.43
C ALA A 265 23.52 13.63 18.31
N SER A 266 23.54 14.86 17.79
CA SER A 266 24.76 15.66 17.66
C SER A 266 25.35 16.09 19.02
N SER A 267 24.50 16.33 20.03
CA SER A 267 24.94 16.74 21.37
C SER A 267 25.50 15.61 22.25
N ARG A 268 25.34 14.36 21.83
CA ARG A 268 25.89 13.17 22.55
C ARG A 268 27.28 12.76 22.07
N HIS A 269 27.79 13.38 21.01
CA HIS A 269 29.09 13.08 20.39
C HIS A 269 30.09 14.24 20.55
N SER A 270 29.72 15.28 21.30
CA SER A 270 30.56 16.38 21.75
C SER A 270 30.86 16.27 23.26
#